data_782a6d0bf8188ee2dafdb3f370eb2930
#
_entry.id   782a6d0bf8188ee2dafdb3f370eb2930
#
_cell.length_a   1.000
_cell.length_b   1.000
_cell.length_c   1.000
_cell.angle_alpha   90.00
_cell.angle_beta   90.00
_cell.angle_gamma   90.00
#
_symmetry.space_group_name_H-M   'P 1'
#
loop_
_entity.id
_entity.type
_entity.pdbx_description
1 polymer ?
#
loop_
_entity_poly.entity_id
_entity_poly.type
_entity_poly.pdbx_seq_one_letter_code
_entity_poly.pdbx_strand_id
1 'polypeptide(L)'
;MNRPKQPNSPKPYQLVSLPSQPPNRKQPVGHQKLREDRLQGHLSLRLQIKTSSFIASGVVAMGSDLSPQTRNIPLIKLAVESNNHLVIPGSSLKGTIRSTYEAITRSCLCNKRGGRDNKIPKDYQECQYKKNDRNISQLCPACQVFGAMGWQGLVRFPDAILTENPEQTITTGFMPSLYSPSDKRPAYYKNGKYAGRKFYYHAEEAVEETESKGIPVQKI
;
A
#
# COMPACT_ATOMS: atom_id res chain seq x y z
N MET A 1 23.43 29.67 6.80
CA MET A 1 24.03 28.36 7.19
C MET A 1 23.70 27.35 6.11
N ASN A 2 24.67 26.99 5.26
CA ASN A 2 24.53 25.93 4.27
C ASN A 2 24.49 24.58 4.97
N ARG A 3 23.33 23.90 4.95
CA ARG A 3 23.28 22.49 5.35
C ARG A 3 24.17 21.68 4.41
N PRO A 4 25.09 20.85 4.92
CA PRO A 4 25.89 19.96 4.08
C PRO A 4 24.93 19.13 3.23
N LYS A 5 25.19 19.04 1.92
CA LYS A 5 24.48 18.11 1.02
C LYS A 5 24.75 16.71 1.54
N GLN A 6 23.73 16.05 2.07
CA GLN A 6 23.82 14.62 2.39
C GLN A 6 24.20 13.86 1.12
N PRO A 7 25.10 12.87 1.22
CA PRO A 7 25.42 12.00 0.10
C PRO A 7 24.12 11.41 -0.45
N ASN A 8 24.07 11.22 -1.77
CA ASN A 8 22.91 10.65 -2.47
C ASN A 8 22.78 9.14 -2.15
N SER A 9 22.36 8.81 -0.93
CA SER A 9 21.99 7.43 -0.62
C SER A 9 20.90 6.96 -1.57
N PRO A 10 21.01 5.76 -2.15
CA PRO A 10 19.99 5.22 -3.02
C PRO A 10 18.68 5.09 -2.23
N LYS A 11 17.62 5.73 -2.71
CA LYS A 11 16.33 5.65 -2.03
C LYS A 11 15.70 4.28 -2.29
N PRO A 12 15.11 3.61 -1.29
CA PRO A 12 14.60 2.25 -1.39
C PRO A 12 13.27 2.20 -2.17
N TYR A 13 13.22 2.84 -3.33
CA TYR A 13 12.05 2.77 -4.20
C TYR A 13 12.43 2.89 -5.67
N GLN A 14 11.62 2.27 -6.50
CA GLN A 14 11.68 2.35 -7.94
C GLN A 14 10.46 3.07 -8.51
N LEU A 15 10.66 3.80 -9.59
CA LEU A 15 9.59 4.48 -10.31
C LEU A 15 9.25 3.68 -11.57
N VAL A 16 7.98 3.29 -11.68
CA VAL A 16 7.44 2.61 -12.85
C VAL A 16 6.60 3.63 -13.61
N SER A 17 6.99 3.94 -14.84
CA SER A 17 6.31 4.91 -15.69
C SER A 17 4.86 4.51 -15.97
N LEU A 18 3.98 5.50 -16.08
CA LEU A 18 2.62 5.26 -16.57
C LEU A 18 2.68 4.84 -18.04
N PRO A 19 1.86 3.87 -18.48
CA PRO A 19 1.72 3.52 -19.88
C PRO A 19 1.35 4.74 -20.74
N SER A 20 1.79 4.75 -22.00
CA SER A 20 1.39 5.81 -22.96
C SER A 20 -0.09 5.74 -23.33
N GLN A 21 -0.68 4.55 -23.26
CA GLN A 21 -2.09 4.35 -23.54
C GLN A 21 -2.94 4.56 -22.26
N PRO A 22 -4.11 5.20 -22.38
CA PRO A 22 -4.99 5.43 -21.24
C PRO A 22 -5.53 4.13 -20.63
N PRO A 23 -6.08 4.19 -19.40
CA PRO A 23 -6.72 3.05 -18.77
C PRO A 23 -7.81 2.45 -19.64
N ASN A 24 -7.81 1.11 -19.72
CA ASN A 24 -8.83 0.38 -20.48
C ASN A 24 -10.13 0.27 -19.65
N ARG A 25 -11.02 1.21 -19.83
CA ARG A 25 -12.31 1.25 -19.13
C ARG A 25 -13.38 0.50 -19.90
N LYS A 26 -14.14 -0.34 -19.21
CA LYS A 26 -15.24 -1.14 -19.74
C LYS A 26 -16.43 -1.13 -18.78
N GLN A 27 -17.59 -1.44 -19.29
CA GLN A 27 -18.77 -1.69 -18.47
C GLN A 27 -18.46 -2.87 -17.52
N PRO A 28 -18.62 -2.72 -16.21
CA PRO A 28 -18.40 -3.82 -15.27
C PRO A 28 -19.53 -4.84 -15.36
N VAL A 29 -19.22 -6.07 -15.01
CA VAL A 29 -20.23 -7.11 -14.84
C VAL A 29 -20.96 -6.88 -13.51
N GLY A 30 -22.29 -6.86 -13.55
CA GLY A 30 -23.11 -6.64 -12.35
C GLY A 30 -22.97 -7.78 -11.32
N HIS A 31 -23.40 -7.49 -10.09
CA HIS A 31 -23.41 -8.46 -8.96
C HIS A 31 -24.75 -9.18 -8.77
N GLN A 32 -25.74 -8.88 -9.60
CA GLN A 32 -27.15 -9.26 -9.36
C GLN A 32 -27.45 -10.73 -9.61
N LYS A 33 -26.58 -11.44 -10.31
CA LYS A 33 -26.76 -12.87 -10.57
C LYS A 33 -25.42 -13.60 -10.78
N LEU A 34 -25.45 -14.88 -10.45
CA LEU A 34 -24.38 -15.81 -10.80
C LEU A 34 -24.30 -15.96 -12.32
N ARG A 35 -23.11 -15.98 -12.85
CA ARG A 35 -22.87 -16.17 -14.28
C ARG A 35 -22.05 -17.42 -14.51
N GLU A 36 -22.54 -18.30 -15.37
CA GLU A 36 -21.88 -19.57 -15.70
C GLU A 36 -20.57 -19.36 -16.51
N ASP A 37 -20.48 -18.24 -17.23
CA ASP A 37 -19.28 -17.85 -17.99
C ASP A 37 -18.18 -17.21 -17.14
N ARG A 38 -18.30 -17.24 -15.78
CA ARG A 38 -17.36 -16.65 -14.84
C ARG A 38 -16.95 -17.64 -13.75
N LEU A 39 -15.69 -17.58 -13.40
CA LEU A 39 -15.16 -18.36 -12.29
C LEU A 39 -15.52 -17.69 -10.97
N GLN A 40 -15.87 -18.52 -9.98
CA GLN A 40 -16.12 -18.12 -8.59
C GLN A 40 -15.50 -19.16 -7.69
N GLY A 41 -15.00 -18.72 -6.54
CA GLY A 41 -14.36 -19.63 -5.61
C GLY A 41 -13.55 -18.92 -4.55
N HIS A 42 -12.82 -19.72 -3.80
CA HIS A 42 -11.90 -19.28 -2.76
C HIS A 42 -10.48 -19.67 -3.14
N LEU A 43 -9.54 -18.78 -2.83
CA LEU A 43 -8.12 -19.04 -2.94
C LEU A 43 -7.52 -18.97 -1.54
N SER A 44 -7.11 -20.10 -1.00
CA SER A 44 -6.40 -20.17 0.29
C SER A 44 -4.92 -19.93 0.07
N LEU A 45 -4.36 -18.97 0.78
CA LEU A 45 -2.96 -18.58 0.65
C LEU A 45 -2.26 -18.64 2.01
N ARG A 46 -1.01 -19.06 2.00
CA ARG A 46 -0.09 -18.89 3.13
C ARG A 46 0.87 -17.76 2.79
N LEU A 47 0.91 -16.73 3.65
CA LEU A 47 1.86 -15.65 3.54
C LEU A 47 3.10 -15.98 4.38
N GLN A 48 4.27 -15.96 3.75
CA GLN A 48 5.55 -16.10 4.45
C GLN A 48 6.23 -14.75 4.52
N ILE A 49 6.47 -14.26 5.73
CA ILE A 49 7.21 -13.03 5.98
C ILE A 49 8.70 -13.33 5.79
N LYS A 50 9.33 -12.69 4.83
CA LYS A 50 10.76 -12.87 4.52
C LYS A 50 11.64 -11.78 5.14
N THR A 51 11.07 -10.61 5.36
CA THR A 51 11.73 -9.47 5.99
C THR A 51 10.78 -8.87 7.01
N SER A 52 11.34 -8.27 8.05
CA SER A 52 10.53 -7.67 9.13
C SER A 52 9.47 -6.74 8.59
N SER A 53 8.24 -6.94 9.01
CA SER A 53 7.06 -6.20 8.57
C SER A 53 6.41 -5.47 9.75
N PHE A 54 5.85 -4.30 9.48
CA PHE A 54 5.11 -3.53 10.45
C PHE A 54 3.83 -2.95 9.83
N ILE A 55 2.70 -3.25 10.45
CA ILE A 55 1.42 -2.64 10.14
C ILE A 55 0.92 -1.96 11.41
N ALA A 56 0.81 -0.63 11.37
CA ALA A 56 0.48 0.18 12.53
C ALA A 56 -0.97 -0.04 12.98
N SER A 57 -1.16 -0.31 14.28
CA SER A 57 -2.48 -0.28 14.91
C SER A 57 -3.01 1.15 15.12
N GLY A 58 -2.13 2.14 15.13
CA GLY A 58 -2.43 3.50 15.57
C GLY A 58 -2.18 3.72 17.07
N VAL A 59 -1.90 2.64 17.82
CA VAL A 59 -1.61 2.69 19.26
C VAL A 59 -0.11 2.84 19.50
N VAL A 60 0.23 3.52 20.59
CA VAL A 60 1.60 3.71 21.07
C VAL A 60 1.64 3.25 22.53
N ALA A 61 2.67 2.47 22.90
CA ALA A 61 2.92 2.05 24.27
C ALA A 61 4.27 2.58 24.78
N MET A 62 4.42 2.67 26.08
CA MET A 62 5.74 2.91 26.68
C MET A 62 6.57 1.62 26.58
N GLY A 63 7.85 1.75 26.28
CA GLY A 63 8.72 0.59 26.16
C GLY A 63 8.85 -0.19 27.49
N SER A 64 8.70 0.48 28.64
CA SER A 64 8.65 -0.15 29.95
C SER A 64 7.51 -1.14 30.14
N ASP A 65 6.40 -0.92 29.43
CA ASP A 65 5.17 -1.71 29.57
C ASP A 65 5.18 -2.97 28.68
N LEU A 66 6.12 -3.02 27.74
CA LEU A 66 6.20 -4.13 26.78
C LEU A 66 7.18 -5.21 27.20
N SER A 67 8.41 -4.84 27.55
CA SER A 67 9.42 -5.80 27.96
C SER A 67 10.60 -5.13 28.69
N PRO A 68 11.39 -5.88 29.46
CA PRO A 68 12.62 -5.36 30.07
C PRO A 68 13.63 -4.82 29.03
N GLN A 69 13.68 -5.42 27.84
CA GLN A 69 14.61 -5.05 26.76
C GLN A 69 14.25 -3.71 26.12
N THR A 70 12.98 -3.35 26.13
CA THR A 70 12.48 -2.09 25.56
C THR A 70 12.35 -0.95 26.58
N ARG A 71 12.68 -1.21 27.85
CA ARG A 71 12.47 -0.32 29.00
C ARG A 71 12.97 1.11 28.77
N ASN A 72 14.09 1.28 28.07
CA ASN A 72 14.69 2.58 27.80
C ASN A 72 14.12 3.30 26.56
N ILE A 73 13.17 2.70 25.86
CA ILE A 73 12.53 3.30 24.70
C ILE A 73 11.27 4.02 25.18
N PRO A 74 11.20 5.35 25.06
CA PRO A 74 10.07 6.10 25.61
C PRO A 74 8.73 5.67 25.03
N LEU A 75 8.64 5.55 23.70
CA LEU A 75 7.40 5.21 22.99
C LEU A 75 7.67 4.26 21.83
N ILE A 76 6.85 3.23 21.70
CA ILE A 76 6.89 2.23 20.64
C ILE A 76 5.53 2.16 19.96
N LYS A 77 5.50 2.24 18.63
CA LYS A 77 4.28 2.02 17.85
C LYS A 77 3.97 0.54 17.79
N LEU A 78 2.75 0.17 18.15
CA LEU A 78 2.32 -1.22 18.18
C LEU A 78 1.84 -1.70 16.81
N ALA A 79 2.08 -2.98 16.53
CA ALA A 79 1.49 -3.68 15.41
C ALA A 79 -0.02 -3.88 15.62
N VAL A 80 -0.75 -4.09 14.53
CA VAL A 80 -2.18 -4.31 14.59
C VAL A 80 -2.50 -5.74 15.05
N GLU A 81 -3.45 -5.84 15.97
CA GLU A 81 -3.98 -7.10 16.50
C GLU A 81 -5.49 -7.15 16.31
N SER A 82 -6.00 -8.34 16.17
CA SER A 82 -7.43 -8.65 16.17
C SER A 82 -7.68 -9.91 17.01
N ASN A 83 -8.57 -9.81 17.99
CA ASN A 83 -8.86 -10.92 18.92
C ASN A 83 -7.60 -11.51 19.59
N ASN A 84 -6.68 -10.66 20.03
CA ASN A 84 -5.39 -11.03 20.65
C ASN A 84 -4.44 -11.82 19.71
N HIS A 85 -4.64 -11.74 18.42
CA HIS A 85 -3.72 -12.29 17.43
C HIS A 85 -3.14 -11.18 16.57
N LEU A 86 -1.85 -11.23 16.29
CA LEU A 86 -1.24 -10.39 15.30
C LEU A 86 -1.81 -10.70 13.92
N VAL A 87 -2.18 -9.66 13.20
CA VAL A 87 -2.82 -9.82 11.90
C VAL A 87 -2.21 -8.88 10.85
N ILE A 88 -2.22 -9.33 9.62
CA ILE A 88 -2.11 -8.43 8.47
C ILE A 88 -3.53 -8.16 7.98
N PRO A 89 -4.06 -6.93 8.16
CA PRO A 89 -5.42 -6.62 7.77
C PRO A 89 -5.66 -6.89 6.28
N GLY A 90 -6.79 -7.50 5.98
CA GLY A 90 -7.20 -7.74 4.59
C GLY A 90 -7.26 -6.46 3.76
N SER A 91 -7.56 -5.33 4.38
CA SER A 91 -7.50 -4.01 3.73
C SER A 91 -6.08 -3.62 3.29
N SER A 92 -5.06 -3.92 4.11
CA SER A 92 -3.65 -3.68 3.78
C SER A 92 -3.20 -4.58 2.65
N LEU A 93 -3.52 -5.88 2.72
CA LEU A 93 -3.24 -6.84 1.64
C LEU A 93 -3.91 -6.40 0.34
N LYS A 94 -5.20 -6.07 0.41
CA LYS A 94 -5.96 -5.60 -0.75
C LYS A 94 -5.33 -4.34 -1.37
N GLY A 95 -4.90 -3.39 -0.55
CA GLY A 95 -4.26 -2.15 -1.02
C GLY A 95 -2.94 -2.41 -1.73
N THR A 96 -2.09 -3.26 -1.18
CA THR A 96 -0.78 -3.61 -1.76
C THR A 96 -0.94 -4.36 -3.08
N ILE A 97 -1.79 -5.39 -3.10
CA ILE A 97 -2.07 -6.18 -4.32
C ILE A 97 -2.72 -5.31 -5.39
N ARG A 98 -3.65 -4.43 -5.00
CA ARG A 98 -4.28 -3.48 -5.92
C ARG A 98 -3.24 -2.57 -6.58
N SER A 99 -2.30 -2.02 -5.81
CA SER A 99 -1.30 -1.11 -6.35
C SER A 99 -0.41 -1.78 -7.41
N THR A 100 -0.03 -3.03 -7.17
CA THR A 100 0.70 -3.85 -8.13
C THR A 100 -0.16 -4.18 -9.36
N TYR A 101 -1.39 -4.60 -9.14
CA TYR A 101 -2.33 -4.90 -10.22
C TYR A 101 -2.61 -3.68 -11.10
N GLU A 102 -2.72 -2.49 -10.51
CA GLU A 102 -2.85 -1.24 -11.25
C GLU A 102 -1.64 -0.93 -12.13
N ALA A 103 -0.44 -1.36 -11.72
CA ALA A 103 0.78 -1.14 -12.49
C ALA A 103 0.92 -2.09 -13.68
N ILE A 104 0.55 -3.35 -13.51
CA ILE A 104 0.64 -4.38 -14.56
C ILE A 104 -0.55 -4.37 -15.53
N THR A 105 -1.66 -3.71 -15.15
CA THR A 105 -2.82 -3.51 -16.00
C THR A 105 -2.96 -2.03 -16.36
N ARG A 106 -3.58 -1.73 -17.48
CA ARG A 106 -3.88 -0.34 -17.84
C ARG A 106 -5.02 0.20 -16.98
N SER A 107 -4.69 0.58 -15.74
CA SER A 107 -5.65 1.03 -14.74
C SER A 107 -5.40 2.49 -14.31
N CYS A 108 -6.41 3.11 -13.74
CA CYS A 108 -6.32 4.47 -13.21
C CYS A 108 -5.37 4.55 -12.01
N LEU A 109 -4.96 5.76 -11.65
CA LEU A 109 -4.26 6.04 -10.41
C LEU A 109 -5.28 6.28 -9.31
N CYS A 110 -5.39 5.30 -8.38
CA CYS A 110 -6.20 5.47 -7.19
C CYS A 110 -5.35 6.13 -6.10
N ASN A 111 -5.37 7.44 -6.02
CA ASN A 111 -4.67 8.20 -5.00
C ASN A 111 -5.66 8.96 -4.12
N LYS A 112 -6.15 8.30 -3.09
CA LYS A 112 -7.12 8.87 -2.14
C LYS A 112 -6.46 9.78 -1.10
N ARG A 113 -5.64 10.72 -1.48
CA ARG A 113 -5.37 11.86 -0.61
C ARG A 113 -6.51 12.87 -0.80
N GLY A 114 -7.44 12.86 0.15
CA GLY A 114 -8.65 13.66 0.26
C GLY A 114 -8.64 15.02 -0.44
N GLY A 115 -9.03 15.03 -1.70
CA GLY A 115 -9.10 16.21 -2.54
C GLY A 115 -8.86 15.83 -4.00
N ARG A 116 -9.37 16.64 -4.88
CA ARG A 116 -9.07 16.54 -6.32
C ARG A 116 -7.58 16.80 -6.50
N ASP A 117 -6.78 15.72 -6.56
CA ASP A 117 -5.36 15.86 -6.83
C ASP A 117 -5.19 16.24 -8.30
N ASN A 118 -5.07 17.56 -8.55
CA ASN A 118 -4.83 18.12 -9.88
C ASN A 118 -3.53 17.59 -10.52
N LYS A 119 -2.71 16.85 -9.76
CA LYS A 119 -1.48 16.23 -10.25
C LYS A 119 -1.73 14.91 -10.99
N ILE A 120 -2.91 14.30 -10.86
CA ILE A 120 -3.25 13.10 -11.64
C ILE A 120 -3.58 13.50 -13.08
N PRO A 121 -2.95 12.88 -14.10
CA PRO A 121 -3.32 13.10 -15.49
C PRO A 121 -4.81 12.81 -15.72
N LYS A 122 -5.46 13.58 -16.58
CA LYS A 122 -6.92 13.49 -16.82
C LYS A 122 -7.37 12.05 -17.14
N ASP A 123 -6.63 11.36 -17.97
CA ASP A 123 -6.96 9.98 -18.39
C ASP A 123 -6.79 8.96 -17.27
N TYR A 124 -5.94 9.25 -16.27
CA TYR A 124 -5.63 8.38 -15.15
C TYR A 124 -6.42 8.69 -13.88
N GLN A 125 -7.38 9.61 -13.95
CA GLN A 125 -8.26 9.91 -12.80
C GLN A 125 -9.06 8.68 -12.37
N GLU A 126 -9.41 8.62 -11.08
CA GLU A 126 -10.17 7.52 -10.50
C GLU A 126 -11.48 7.27 -11.26
N CYS A 127 -11.79 5.98 -11.43
CA CYS A 127 -13.08 5.58 -11.94
C CYS A 127 -14.17 5.84 -10.89
N GLN A 128 -15.32 6.26 -11.36
CA GLN A 128 -16.55 6.36 -10.58
C GLN A 128 -17.64 5.54 -11.25
N TYR A 129 -18.52 4.95 -10.46
CA TYR A 129 -19.68 4.23 -10.96
C TYR A 129 -20.96 4.96 -10.55
N LYS A 130 -21.77 5.31 -11.53
CA LYS A 130 -23.11 5.87 -11.32
C LYS A 130 -24.12 5.03 -12.09
N LYS A 131 -25.03 4.39 -11.37
CA LYS A 131 -25.98 3.40 -11.92
C LYS A 131 -26.77 3.90 -13.14
N ASN A 132 -27.06 5.18 -13.20
CA ASN A 132 -27.92 5.77 -14.25
C ASN A 132 -27.14 6.50 -15.35
N ASP A 133 -25.81 6.45 -15.33
CA ASP A 133 -24.95 7.12 -16.32
C ASP A 133 -23.99 6.12 -16.95
N ARG A 134 -24.31 5.66 -18.15
CA ARG A 134 -23.51 4.67 -18.89
C ARG A 134 -22.10 5.18 -19.21
N ASN A 135 -21.92 6.46 -19.40
CA ASN A 135 -20.62 7.05 -19.73
C ASN A 135 -19.69 7.10 -18.51
N ILE A 136 -20.26 7.33 -17.32
CA ILE A 136 -19.51 7.38 -16.05
C ILE A 136 -19.36 5.99 -15.42
N SER A 137 -20.11 5.00 -15.91
CA SER A 137 -20.15 3.63 -15.37
C SER A 137 -19.09 2.70 -15.96
N GLN A 138 -18.09 3.22 -16.66
CA GLN A 138 -16.99 2.41 -17.18
C GLN A 138 -15.84 2.38 -16.17
N LEU A 139 -15.40 1.18 -15.83
CA LEU A 139 -14.36 0.92 -14.84
C LEU A 139 -13.13 0.31 -15.51
N CYS A 140 -11.94 0.74 -15.07
CA CYS A 140 -10.69 0.10 -15.44
C CYS A 140 -10.55 -1.28 -14.76
N PRO A 141 -9.61 -2.15 -15.21
CA PRO A 141 -9.45 -3.50 -14.66
C PRO A 141 -9.34 -3.53 -13.13
N ALA A 142 -8.51 -2.67 -12.54
CA ALA A 142 -8.36 -2.64 -11.09
C ALA A 142 -9.64 -2.19 -10.36
N CYS A 143 -10.36 -1.22 -10.90
CA CYS A 143 -11.59 -0.76 -10.29
C CYS A 143 -12.73 -1.79 -10.38
N GLN A 144 -12.75 -2.60 -11.43
CA GLN A 144 -13.70 -3.72 -11.52
C GLN A 144 -13.43 -4.77 -10.44
N VAL A 145 -12.16 -5.14 -10.25
CA VAL A 145 -11.75 -6.19 -9.32
C VAL A 145 -11.78 -5.72 -7.87
N PHE A 146 -11.16 -4.58 -7.58
CA PHE A 146 -10.95 -4.10 -6.20
C PHE A 146 -11.98 -3.09 -5.72
N GLY A 147 -12.80 -2.57 -6.60
CA GLY A 147 -13.83 -1.59 -6.28
C GLY A 147 -13.45 -0.16 -6.67
N ALA A 148 -14.46 0.69 -6.75
CA ALA A 148 -14.37 2.13 -7.02
C ALA A 148 -15.49 2.87 -6.27
N MET A 149 -15.50 4.20 -6.35
CA MET A 149 -16.61 4.98 -5.83
C MET A 149 -17.94 4.53 -6.51
N GLY A 150 -18.89 4.09 -5.70
CA GLY A 150 -20.17 3.55 -6.16
C GLY A 150 -20.16 2.12 -6.70
N TRP A 151 -19.00 1.44 -6.67
CA TRP A 151 -18.86 0.07 -7.15
C TRP A 151 -18.17 -0.82 -6.12
N GLN A 152 -18.83 -1.89 -5.69
CA GLN A 152 -18.24 -2.91 -4.84
C GLN A 152 -17.33 -3.81 -5.67
N GLY A 153 -16.09 -4.04 -5.20
CA GLY A 153 -15.15 -4.93 -5.86
C GLY A 153 -15.57 -6.40 -5.83
N LEU A 154 -15.04 -7.17 -6.77
CA LEU A 154 -15.33 -8.59 -6.94
C LEU A 154 -14.54 -9.50 -5.97
N VAL A 155 -13.46 -8.98 -5.37
CA VAL A 155 -12.59 -9.76 -4.45
C VAL A 155 -12.71 -9.26 -3.03
N ARG A 156 -12.67 -10.21 -2.09
CA ARG A 156 -12.63 -9.98 -0.64
C ARG A 156 -11.32 -10.51 -0.11
N PHE A 157 -10.73 -9.78 0.83
CA PHE A 157 -9.51 -10.16 1.52
C PHE A 157 -9.83 -10.22 3.02
N PRO A 158 -9.89 -11.40 3.61
CA PRO A 158 -9.92 -11.53 5.07
C PRO A 158 -8.55 -11.14 5.64
N ASP A 159 -8.51 -10.92 6.94
CA ASP A 159 -7.27 -10.72 7.66
C ASP A 159 -6.43 -11.99 7.62
N ALA A 160 -5.11 -11.85 7.44
CA ALA A 160 -4.17 -12.94 7.59
C ALA A 160 -3.72 -12.97 9.06
N ILE A 161 -3.96 -14.11 9.71
CA ILE A 161 -3.67 -14.30 11.13
C ILE A 161 -2.31 -14.98 11.26
N LEU A 162 -1.47 -14.49 12.18
CA LEU A 162 -0.20 -15.15 12.52
C LEU A 162 -0.48 -16.54 13.13
N THR A 163 0.12 -17.58 12.55
CA THR A 163 -0.05 -18.98 12.99
C THR A 163 1.09 -19.47 13.88
N GLU A 164 2.19 -18.73 13.94
CA GLU A 164 3.36 -19.03 14.76
C GLU A 164 3.24 -18.37 16.14
N ASN A 165 4.09 -18.82 17.10
CA ASN A 165 4.08 -18.24 18.44
C ASN A 165 4.50 -16.75 18.38
N PRO A 166 3.65 -15.81 18.82
CA PRO A 166 3.95 -14.38 18.79
C PRO A 166 5.23 -14.01 19.54
N GLU A 167 5.51 -14.65 20.68
CA GLU A 167 6.68 -14.35 21.51
C GLU A 167 8.01 -14.60 20.79
N GLN A 168 8.01 -15.53 19.83
CA GLN A 168 9.20 -15.87 19.03
C GLN A 168 9.32 -15.04 17.76
N THR A 169 8.24 -14.44 17.34
CA THR A 169 8.14 -13.75 16.05
C THR A 169 8.16 -12.23 16.17
N ILE A 170 7.74 -11.69 17.33
CA ILE A 170 7.68 -10.24 17.54
C ILE A 170 9.02 -9.71 18.03
N THR A 171 9.54 -8.73 17.34
CA THR A 171 10.73 -7.99 17.75
C THR A 171 10.45 -6.49 17.78
N THR A 172 11.22 -5.77 18.59
CA THR A 172 11.21 -4.30 18.53
C THR A 172 12.42 -3.83 17.73
N GLY A 173 12.18 -2.93 16.81
CA GLY A 173 13.25 -2.38 16.00
C GLY A 173 12.87 -1.00 15.47
N PHE A 174 13.73 -0.43 14.64
CA PHE A 174 13.47 0.86 14.03
C PHE A 174 12.95 0.69 12.60
N MET A 175 11.96 1.49 12.24
CA MET A 175 11.47 1.57 10.88
C MET A 175 12.01 2.83 10.22
N PRO A 176 12.67 2.74 9.06
CA PRO A 176 13.17 3.90 8.36
C PRO A 176 12.01 4.80 7.90
N SER A 177 12.25 6.11 7.89
CA SER A 177 11.28 7.07 7.38
C SER A 177 11.11 6.94 5.87
N LEU A 178 9.86 6.86 5.42
CA LEU A 178 9.54 6.86 4.00
C LEU A 178 9.53 8.29 3.46
N TYR A 179 10.36 8.55 2.45
CA TYR A 179 10.45 9.87 1.82
C TYR A 179 9.57 9.97 0.58
N SER A 180 8.92 11.11 0.43
CA SER A 180 8.24 11.43 -0.83
C SER A 180 9.28 11.65 -1.94
N PRO A 181 9.00 11.24 -3.19
CA PRO A 181 9.85 11.59 -4.32
C PRO A 181 9.90 13.11 -4.51
N SER A 182 11.04 13.61 -4.93
CA SER A 182 11.16 15.03 -5.29
C SER A 182 10.31 15.35 -6.52
N ASP A 183 9.66 16.50 -6.51
CA ASP A 183 8.90 17.04 -7.65
C ASP A 183 9.82 17.31 -8.88
N LYS A 184 11.13 17.32 -8.67
CA LYS A 184 12.15 17.50 -9.70
C LYS A 184 12.53 16.20 -10.44
N ARG A 185 11.92 15.04 -10.08
CA ARG A 185 12.21 13.76 -10.75
C ARG A 185 11.28 13.52 -11.93
N PRO A 186 11.77 13.60 -13.20
CA PRO A 186 10.93 13.46 -14.40
C PRO A 186 10.20 12.12 -14.50
N ALA A 187 10.78 11.06 -13.95
CA ALA A 187 10.15 9.74 -13.93
C ALA A 187 8.90 9.67 -13.04
N TYR A 188 8.75 10.60 -12.08
CA TYR A 188 7.61 10.65 -11.17
C TYR A 188 6.68 11.82 -11.46
N TYR A 189 7.26 12.99 -11.79
CA TYR A 189 6.53 14.20 -12.18
C TYR A 189 7.00 14.70 -13.54
N LYS A 190 6.04 14.98 -14.40
CA LYS A 190 6.29 15.64 -15.69
C LYS A 190 5.19 16.67 -15.91
N ASN A 191 5.57 17.92 -16.19
CA ASN A 191 4.63 19.03 -16.42
C ASN A 191 3.58 19.17 -15.29
N GLY A 192 4.00 19.07 -14.04
CA GLY A 192 3.13 19.19 -12.86
C GLY A 192 2.16 18.01 -12.63
N LYS A 193 2.29 16.94 -13.39
CA LYS A 193 1.46 15.74 -13.27
C LYS A 193 2.29 14.52 -12.89
N TYR A 194 1.64 13.53 -12.26
CA TYR A 194 2.26 12.22 -12.03
C TYR A 194 2.58 11.55 -13.36
N ALA A 195 3.82 11.10 -13.52
CA ALA A 195 4.30 10.40 -14.71
C ALA A 195 4.55 8.91 -14.43
N GLY A 196 4.53 8.49 -13.17
CA GLY A 196 4.83 7.13 -12.76
C GLY A 196 4.23 6.76 -11.42
N ARG A 197 4.36 5.48 -11.08
CA ARG A 197 4.02 4.87 -9.79
C ARG A 197 5.30 4.60 -9.03
N LYS A 198 5.25 4.72 -7.71
CA LYS A 198 6.37 4.46 -6.82
C LYS A 198 6.16 3.12 -6.11
N PHE A 199 7.14 2.23 -6.23
CA PHE A 199 7.19 0.97 -5.50
C PHE A 199 8.42 0.95 -4.60
N TYR A 200 8.22 0.59 -3.35
CA TYR A 200 9.32 0.36 -2.42
C TYR A 200 9.83 -1.06 -2.60
N TYR A 201 11.13 -1.24 -2.41
CA TYR A 201 11.79 -2.53 -2.35
C TYR A 201 12.71 -2.58 -1.14
N HIS A 202 13.07 -3.77 -0.72
CA HIS A 202 14.07 -3.96 0.32
C HIS A 202 15.44 -3.59 -0.24
N ALA A 203 16.16 -2.70 0.45
CA ALA A 203 17.53 -2.31 0.12
C ALA A 203 18.34 -2.40 1.41
N GLU A 204 19.19 -3.40 1.52
CA GLU A 204 20.02 -3.65 2.70
C GLU A 204 20.87 -2.43 3.06
N GLU A 205 21.53 -1.84 2.08
CA GLU A 205 22.35 -0.63 2.26
C GLU A 205 21.58 0.62 2.75
N ALA A 206 20.29 0.72 2.41
CA ALA A 206 19.45 1.84 2.84
C ALA A 206 18.90 1.66 4.27
N VAL A 207 18.91 0.44 4.79
CA VAL A 207 18.41 0.12 6.13
C VAL A 207 19.43 0.48 7.18
N GLU A 208 20.71 0.21 6.97
CA GLU A 208 21.78 0.48 7.94
C GLU A 208 21.94 1.96 8.28
N GLU A 209 21.86 2.87 7.30
CA GLU A 209 21.97 4.31 7.53
C GLU A 209 20.73 4.92 8.24
N THR A 210 19.57 4.30 8.13
CA THR A 210 18.31 4.85 8.62
C THR A 210 17.83 4.23 9.91
N GLU A 211 18.37 3.09 10.34
CA GLU A 211 17.97 2.44 11.58
C GLU A 211 18.28 3.29 12.82
N SER A 212 19.36 4.05 12.83
CA SER A 212 19.71 4.95 13.94
C SER A 212 18.80 6.19 14.06
N LYS A 213 18.00 6.50 13.04
CA LYS A 213 17.11 7.68 12.97
C LYS A 213 15.64 7.31 12.75
N GLY A 214 15.32 6.04 12.82
CA GLY A 214 13.97 5.53 12.59
C GLY A 214 13.01 5.76 13.76
N ILE A 215 11.75 5.41 13.54
CA ILE A 215 10.73 5.42 14.56
C ILE A 215 10.69 4.03 15.20
N PRO A 216 10.73 3.91 16.56
CA PRO A 216 10.59 2.63 17.22
C PRO A 216 9.26 1.97 16.92
N VAL A 217 9.28 0.73 16.48
CA VAL A 217 8.08 -0.04 16.11
C VAL A 217 8.20 -1.48 16.56
N GLN A 218 7.06 -2.11 16.78
CA GLN A 218 6.95 -3.55 16.97
C GLN A 218 6.88 -4.21 15.58
N LYS A 219 7.81 -5.11 15.28
CA LYS A 219 7.92 -5.79 13.97
C LYS A 219 7.51 -7.24 14.10
N ILE A 220 6.94 -7.78 13.03
CA ILE A 220 6.64 -9.21 12.84
C ILE A 220 7.68 -9.80 11.90
#